data_b61f2f27b54957670340c13ea1d4bc35
#
_entry.id   b61f2f27b54957670340c13ea1d4bc35
#
_cell.length_a   1.000
_cell.length_b   1.000
_cell.length_c   1.000
_cell.angle_alpha   90.00
_cell.angle_beta   90.00
_cell.angle_gamma   90.00
#
_symmetry.space_group_name_H-M   'P 1'
#
loop_
_entity.id
_entity.type
_entity.pdbx_description
1 polymer ?
#
loop_
_entity_poly.entity_id
_entity_poly.type
_entity_poly.pdbx_seq_one_letter_code
_entity_poly.pdbx_strand_id
1 'polypeptide(L)'
;TEVGVRYTLNEMVDINASVFYIRKYNIVKSLGDTTVLVDGVATEKSIRGQVGRADSRGFDIEVVVRPLPTLQVTGGLGWSDYRLREIAESGRFSKYKEQNKNVRATGVPRTTFYAYADYTIPRGVLKNLSFHLSGNFKDKVFRNIDNRLYDPALWLMDAGIFYTIKNHVTLALNINNLFDKEYFERTTIMAKPRNYQASVSYTF
;
A
#
# COMPACT_ATOMS: atom_id res chain seq x y z
N THR A 1 12.05 12.33 -12.29
CA THR A 1 13.26 12.66 -11.51
C THR A 1 13.05 12.17 -10.10
N GLU A 2 14.06 11.49 -9.55
CA GLU A 2 14.12 11.05 -8.16
C GLU A 2 15.54 11.26 -7.65
N VAL A 3 15.67 11.66 -6.39
CA VAL A 3 16.94 11.78 -5.69
C VAL A 3 16.77 11.12 -4.33
N GLY A 4 17.71 10.26 -3.99
CA GLY A 4 17.68 9.51 -2.73
C GLY A 4 19.03 9.49 -2.04
N VAL A 5 18.98 9.21 -0.75
CA VAL A 5 20.13 9.00 0.10
C VAL A 5 19.96 7.72 0.90
N ARG A 6 21.06 6.98 1.04
CA ARG A 6 21.14 5.83 1.95
C ARG A 6 22.28 6.11 2.94
N TYR A 7 21.98 5.89 4.20
CA TYR A 7 22.93 6.10 5.28
C TYR A 7 22.85 4.98 6.32
N THR A 8 23.99 4.45 6.72
CA THR A 8 24.12 3.45 7.78
C THR A 8 24.95 4.02 8.91
N LEU A 9 24.41 4.03 10.11
CA LEU A 9 25.07 4.49 11.32
C LEU A 9 25.40 3.31 12.24
N ASN A 10 26.68 3.05 12.45
CA ASN A 10 27.19 2.06 13.42
C ASN A 10 26.53 0.67 13.30
N GLU A 11 26.20 0.22 12.10
CA GLU A 11 25.49 -1.04 11.82
C GLU A 11 24.14 -1.20 12.55
N MET A 12 23.76 -0.24 13.37
CA MET A 12 22.55 -0.28 14.19
C MET A 12 21.36 0.41 13.51
N VAL A 13 21.62 1.42 12.69
CA VAL A 13 20.58 2.24 12.07
C VAL A 13 20.85 2.37 10.58
N ASP A 14 19.90 1.91 9.77
CA ASP A 14 19.88 2.16 8.33
C ASP A 14 18.76 3.13 8.02
N ILE A 15 19.05 4.15 7.23
CA ILE A 15 18.09 5.14 6.76
C ILE A 15 18.14 5.19 5.24
N ASN A 16 17.00 5.00 4.60
CA ASN A 16 16.79 5.26 3.18
C ASN A 16 15.78 6.39 3.06
N ALA A 17 16.09 7.41 2.29
CA ALA A 17 15.16 8.49 2.01
C ALA A 17 15.26 8.89 0.55
N SER A 18 14.12 9.16 -0.07
CA SER A 18 14.05 9.70 -1.42
C SER A 18 12.98 10.78 -1.53
N VAL A 19 13.19 11.69 -2.47
CA VAL A 19 12.21 12.66 -2.92
C VAL A 19 12.04 12.52 -4.42
N PHE A 20 10.81 12.63 -4.90
CA PHE A 20 10.53 12.42 -6.31
C PHE A 20 9.57 13.44 -6.89
N TYR A 21 9.71 13.67 -8.20
CA TYR A 21 8.76 14.36 -9.04
C TYR A 21 8.57 13.58 -10.34
N ILE A 22 7.32 13.15 -10.58
CA ILE A 22 6.91 12.36 -11.74
C ILE A 22 5.84 13.12 -12.51
N ARG A 23 6.04 13.29 -13.80
CA ARG A 23 5.02 13.81 -14.71
C ARG A 23 4.61 12.75 -15.70
N LYS A 24 3.31 12.50 -15.81
CA LYS A 24 2.72 11.57 -16.77
C LYS A 24 1.89 12.33 -17.79
N TYR A 25 2.18 12.11 -19.04
CA TYR A 25 1.41 12.60 -20.17
C TYR A 25 0.56 11.47 -20.75
N ASN A 26 -0.46 11.83 -21.50
CA ASN A 26 -1.29 10.91 -22.28
C ASN A 26 -1.86 9.77 -21.44
N ILE A 27 -2.37 10.10 -20.25
CA ILE A 27 -2.95 9.10 -19.35
C ILE A 27 -4.17 8.48 -20.02
N VAL A 28 -4.17 7.17 -20.20
CA VAL A 28 -5.28 6.43 -20.78
C VAL A 28 -6.25 5.97 -19.70
N LYS A 29 -7.51 6.35 -19.83
CA LYS A 29 -8.60 5.92 -18.95
C LYS A 29 -9.81 5.48 -19.79
N SER A 30 -10.76 4.75 -19.20
CA SER A 30 -12.03 4.49 -19.82
C SER A 30 -12.83 5.81 -19.92
N LEU A 31 -13.25 6.16 -21.13
CA LEU A 31 -14.07 7.34 -21.43
C LEU A 31 -15.57 7.09 -21.25
N GLY A 32 -15.97 5.85 -21.17
CA GLY A 32 -17.35 5.37 -21.09
C GLY A 32 -17.47 4.03 -21.80
N ASP A 33 -18.67 3.51 -21.80
CA ASP A 33 -19.00 2.30 -22.53
C ASP A 33 -19.87 2.64 -23.74
N THR A 34 -19.72 1.90 -24.81
CA THR A 34 -20.53 2.02 -26.04
C THR A 34 -20.96 0.65 -26.49
N THR A 35 -22.11 0.59 -27.12
CA THR A 35 -22.61 -0.64 -27.74
C THR A 35 -22.08 -0.72 -29.16
N VAL A 36 -21.38 -1.79 -29.49
CA VAL A 36 -20.92 -2.12 -30.85
C VAL A 36 -21.53 -3.45 -31.28
N LEU A 37 -21.77 -3.59 -32.56
CA LEU A 37 -22.19 -4.87 -33.14
C LEU A 37 -20.91 -5.72 -33.39
N VAL A 38 -20.83 -6.87 -32.75
CA VAL A 38 -19.81 -7.88 -32.99
C VAL A 38 -20.56 -9.11 -33.51
N ASP A 39 -20.30 -9.50 -34.77
CA ASP A 39 -20.97 -10.61 -35.46
C ASP A 39 -22.51 -10.49 -35.40
N GLY A 40 -23.02 -9.25 -35.52
CA GLY A 40 -24.49 -8.96 -35.47
C GLY A 40 -25.05 -8.91 -34.04
N VAL A 41 -24.29 -9.15 -33.01
CA VAL A 41 -24.73 -9.11 -31.60
C VAL A 41 -24.31 -7.78 -30.96
N ALA A 42 -25.26 -7.09 -30.33
CA ALA A 42 -24.99 -5.86 -29.57
C ALA A 42 -24.13 -6.19 -28.33
N THR A 43 -22.93 -5.71 -28.34
CA THR A 43 -21.93 -5.97 -27.27
C THR A 43 -21.45 -4.65 -26.67
N GLU A 44 -21.49 -4.53 -25.35
CA GLU A 44 -20.90 -3.39 -24.66
C GLU A 44 -19.37 -3.45 -24.68
N LYS A 45 -18.74 -2.37 -25.15
CA LYS A 45 -17.28 -2.20 -25.12
C LYS A 45 -16.90 -0.90 -24.45
N SER A 46 -15.89 -0.97 -23.59
CA SER A 46 -15.33 0.23 -22.94
C SER A 46 -14.42 0.98 -23.91
N ILE A 47 -14.79 2.24 -24.19
CA ILE A 47 -13.93 3.15 -24.96
C ILE A 47 -12.84 3.67 -24.05
N ARG A 48 -11.58 3.53 -24.49
CA ARG A 48 -10.42 4.07 -23.81
C ARG A 48 -9.80 5.20 -24.64
N GLY A 49 -9.34 6.23 -23.95
CA GLY A 49 -8.67 7.36 -24.60
C GLY A 49 -7.76 8.11 -23.65
N GLN A 50 -7.01 9.03 -24.21
CA GLN A 50 -6.13 9.91 -23.44
C GLN A 50 -6.98 10.92 -22.69
N VAL A 51 -6.76 11.02 -21.37
CA VAL A 51 -7.55 11.89 -20.49
C VAL A 51 -6.75 13.08 -19.93
N GLY A 52 -5.49 13.22 -20.33
CA GLY A 52 -4.70 14.40 -19.99
C GLY A 52 -3.35 14.10 -19.32
N ARG A 53 -2.96 14.98 -18.41
CA ARG A 53 -1.68 14.97 -17.70
C ARG A 53 -1.89 14.84 -16.21
N ALA A 54 -0.96 14.18 -15.54
CA ALA A 54 -0.88 14.17 -14.08
C ALA A 54 0.55 14.39 -13.59
N ASP A 55 0.67 15.05 -12.46
CA ASP A 55 1.92 15.23 -11.74
C ASP A 55 1.83 14.54 -10.37
N SER A 56 2.90 13.87 -9.99
CA SER A 56 3.09 13.30 -8.64
C SER A 56 4.39 13.87 -8.06
N ARG A 57 4.33 14.33 -6.83
CA ARG A 57 5.51 14.71 -6.05
C ARG A 57 5.39 14.11 -4.67
N GLY A 58 6.52 13.72 -4.09
CA GLY A 58 6.47 13.07 -2.81
C GLY A 58 7.84 12.76 -2.26
N PHE A 59 7.80 12.05 -1.15
CA PHE A 59 8.98 11.48 -0.52
C PHE A 59 8.65 10.11 0.09
N ASP A 60 9.67 9.28 0.19
CA ASP A 60 9.67 8.02 0.90
C ASP A 60 10.83 8.00 1.88
N ILE A 61 10.57 7.54 3.10
CA ILE A 61 11.56 7.37 4.15
C ILE A 61 11.37 5.98 4.76
N GLU A 62 12.46 5.24 4.88
CA GLU A 62 12.52 3.97 5.60
C GLU A 62 13.65 4.03 6.61
N VAL A 63 13.39 3.55 7.82
CA VAL A 63 14.36 3.45 8.90
C VAL A 63 14.33 2.03 9.47
N VAL A 64 15.49 1.40 9.55
CA VAL A 64 15.71 0.13 10.23
C VAL A 64 16.60 0.37 11.43
N VAL A 65 16.14 -0.02 12.60
CA VAL A 65 16.89 0.12 13.87
C VAL A 65 17.09 -1.26 14.48
N ARG A 66 18.33 -1.58 14.82
CA ARG A 66 18.76 -2.82 15.50
C ARG A 66 19.40 -2.49 16.83
N PRO A 67 18.61 -2.12 17.86
CA PRO A 67 19.15 -1.73 19.17
C PRO A 67 19.81 -2.89 19.91
N LEU A 68 19.42 -4.11 19.54
CA LEU A 68 20.00 -5.37 20.04
C LEU A 68 20.14 -6.34 18.85
N PRO A 69 21.09 -7.30 18.91
CA PRO A 69 21.22 -8.32 17.86
C PRO A 69 19.95 -9.18 17.65
N THR A 70 19.04 -9.16 18.61
CA THR A 70 17.81 -9.94 18.65
C THR A 70 16.53 -9.12 18.47
N LEU A 71 16.67 -7.80 18.32
CA LEU A 71 15.55 -6.89 18.13
C LEU A 71 15.79 -6.02 16.89
N GLN A 72 14.91 -6.12 15.93
CA GLN A 72 14.85 -5.22 14.78
C GLN A 72 13.52 -4.49 14.76
N VAL A 73 13.55 -3.20 14.54
CA VAL A 73 12.39 -2.36 14.32
C VAL A 73 12.56 -1.68 12.97
N THR A 74 11.57 -1.79 12.10
CA THR A 74 11.56 -1.14 10.80
C THR A 74 10.32 -0.27 10.69
N GLY A 75 10.47 0.94 10.18
CA GLY A 75 9.36 1.84 9.90
C GLY A 75 9.55 2.55 8.57
N GLY A 76 8.46 2.77 7.86
CA GLY A 76 8.47 3.49 6.60
C GLY A 76 7.30 4.45 6.48
N LEU A 77 7.57 5.61 5.91
CA LEU A 77 6.61 6.68 5.65
C LEU A 77 6.72 7.12 4.20
N GLY A 78 5.63 6.94 3.44
CA GLY A 78 5.46 7.48 2.10
C GLY A 78 4.44 8.60 2.09
N TRP A 79 4.78 9.70 1.43
CA TRP A 79 3.86 10.79 1.16
C TRP A 79 3.90 11.18 -0.30
N SER A 80 2.72 11.26 -0.95
CA SER A 80 2.63 11.67 -2.36
C SER A 80 1.43 12.56 -2.64
N ASP A 81 1.65 13.65 -3.34
CA ASP A 81 0.60 14.52 -3.87
C ASP A 81 0.45 14.26 -5.37
N TYR A 82 -0.35 13.25 -5.72
CA TYR A 82 -0.62 12.87 -7.09
C TYR A 82 -1.89 13.54 -7.59
N ARG A 83 -1.77 14.41 -8.60
CA ARG A 83 -2.87 15.24 -9.12
C ARG A 83 -3.01 15.14 -10.62
N LEU A 84 -4.26 15.10 -11.06
CA LEU A 84 -4.63 15.36 -12.45
C LEU A 84 -4.52 16.86 -12.72
N ARG A 85 -3.73 17.25 -13.69
CA ARG A 85 -3.49 18.65 -14.06
C ARG A 85 -4.29 19.09 -15.28
N GLU A 86 -4.46 18.20 -16.22
CA GLU A 86 -5.21 18.39 -17.44
C GLU A 86 -6.15 17.22 -17.63
N ILE A 87 -7.36 17.51 -18.02
CA ILE A 87 -8.40 16.52 -18.33
C ILE A 87 -8.87 16.78 -19.74
N ALA A 88 -8.77 15.76 -20.60
CA ALA A 88 -9.20 15.85 -21.99
C ALA A 88 -10.70 16.09 -22.11
N GLU A 89 -11.09 16.80 -23.16
CA GLU A 89 -12.48 17.23 -23.43
C GLU A 89 -13.39 16.11 -23.95
N SER A 90 -12.97 14.86 -23.88
CA SER A 90 -13.68 13.75 -24.51
C SER A 90 -14.38 12.84 -23.51
N GLY A 91 -15.51 12.27 -23.93
CA GLY A 91 -16.27 11.29 -23.20
C GLY A 91 -16.80 11.82 -21.86
N ARG A 92 -16.95 10.91 -20.88
CA ARG A 92 -17.47 11.23 -19.55
C ARG A 92 -16.62 12.19 -18.73
N PHE A 93 -15.39 12.49 -19.18
CA PHE A 93 -14.49 13.43 -18.51
C PHE A 93 -14.67 14.88 -18.93
N SER A 94 -15.34 15.16 -20.06
CA SER A 94 -15.57 16.52 -20.56
C SER A 94 -16.23 17.44 -19.51
N LYS A 95 -17.19 16.92 -18.77
CA LYS A 95 -17.90 17.64 -17.71
C LYS A 95 -17.03 18.05 -16.52
N TYR A 96 -15.83 17.47 -16.39
CA TYR A 96 -14.90 17.75 -15.28
C TYR A 96 -13.80 18.74 -15.68
N LYS A 97 -13.74 19.15 -16.94
CA LYS A 97 -12.65 20.02 -17.47
C LYS A 97 -12.53 21.32 -16.70
N GLU A 98 -13.63 21.99 -16.43
CA GLU A 98 -13.60 23.30 -15.76
C GLU A 98 -13.64 23.22 -14.23
N GLN A 99 -14.38 22.25 -13.71
CA GLN A 99 -14.62 22.10 -12.27
C GLN A 99 -13.46 21.46 -11.53
N ASN A 100 -12.59 20.71 -12.20
CA ASN A 100 -11.64 19.81 -11.55
C ASN A 100 -10.20 19.93 -12.06
N LYS A 101 -9.79 21.13 -12.44
CA LYS A 101 -8.36 21.40 -12.62
C LYS A 101 -7.67 21.13 -11.27
N ASN A 102 -6.67 20.24 -11.27
CA ASN A 102 -5.84 19.99 -10.08
C ASN A 102 -6.48 19.07 -9.00
N VAL A 103 -7.38 18.17 -9.38
CA VAL A 103 -7.93 17.16 -8.47
C VAL A 103 -6.93 16.08 -8.12
N ARG A 104 -7.07 15.49 -6.96
CA ARG A 104 -6.25 14.34 -6.56
C ARG A 104 -6.59 13.12 -7.42
N ALA A 105 -5.56 12.37 -7.80
CA ALA A 105 -5.73 11.14 -8.55
C ALA A 105 -6.49 10.09 -7.72
N THR A 106 -7.32 9.32 -8.40
CA THR A 106 -8.08 8.24 -7.79
C THR A 106 -7.21 7.00 -7.58
N GLY A 107 -7.53 6.21 -6.56
CA GLY A 107 -6.86 4.94 -6.29
C GLY A 107 -5.51 5.05 -5.59
N VAL A 108 -5.09 6.26 -5.18
CA VAL A 108 -3.79 6.49 -4.54
C VAL A 108 -3.98 7.18 -3.19
N PRO A 109 -3.54 6.58 -2.07
CA PRO A 109 -3.50 7.25 -0.78
C PRO A 109 -2.46 8.39 -0.80
N ARG A 110 -2.68 9.42 -0.01
CA ARG A 110 -1.70 10.50 0.11
C ARG A 110 -0.54 10.12 1.02
N THR A 111 -0.86 9.43 2.09
CA THR A 111 0.11 9.01 3.10
C THR A 111 -0.04 7.52 3.32
N THR A 112 1.08 6.84 3.37
CA THR A 112 1.20 5.45 3.82
C THR A 112 2.26 5.39 4.91
N PHE A 113 2.01 4.58 5.92
CA PHE A 113 2.97 4.31 6.97
C PHE A 113 2.93 2.83 7.29
N TYR A 114 4.10 2.26 7.55
CA TYR A 114 4.21 0.93 8.12
C TYR A 114 5.27 0.92 9.22
N ALA A 115 5.08 0.06 10.18
CA ALA A 115 6.10 -0.26 11.16
C ALA A 115 5.97 -1.73 11.54
N TYR A 116 7.10 -2.39 11.75
CA TYR A 116 7.12 -3.71 12.34
C TYR A 116 8.33 -3.89 13.25
N ALA A 117 8.17 -4.77 14.22
CA ALA A 117 9.18 -5.14 15.18
C ALA A 117 9.28 -6.66 15.28
N ASP A 118 10.51 -7.15 15.22
CA ASP A 118 10.85 -8.55 15.37
C ASP A 118 11.79 -8.71 16.56
N TYR A 119 11.41 -9.54 17.51
CA TYR A 119 12.23 -9.84 18.68
C TYR A 119 12.37 -11.36 18.85
N THR A 120 13.59 -11.83 19.00
CA THR A 120 13.90 -13.24 19.26
C THR A 120 14.57 -13.42 20.61
N ILE A 121 14.07 -14.32 21.43
CA ILE A 121 14.66 -14.67 22.73
C ILE A 121 15.99 -15.40 22.49
N PRO A 122 17.14 -14.82 22.97
CA PRO A 122 18.45 -15.37 22.62
C PRO A 122 18.91 -16.52 23.50
N ARG A 123 18.36 -16.67 24.70
CA ARG A 123 18.85 -17.62 25.74
C ARG A 123 17.72 -18.22 26.56
N GLY A 124 18.04 -19.28 27.30
CA GLY A 124 17.11 -19.94 28.24
C GLY A 124 16.20 -20.96 27.56
N VAL A 125 15.16 -21.37 28.28
CA VAL A 125 14.21 -22.44 27.87
C VAL A 125 13.45 -22.04 26.61
N LEU A 126 13.16 -20.76 26.44
CA LEU A 126 12.43 -20.21 25.30
C LEU A 126 13.36 -19.64 24.21
N LYS A 127 14.63 -20.07 24.17
CA LYS A 127 15.55 -19.68 23.10
C LYS A 127 14.91 -19.98 21.73
N ASN A 128 15.07 -19.07 20.76
CA ASN A 128 14.49 -19.12 19.41
C ASN A 128 12.95 -18.94 19.36
N LEU A 129 12.34 -18.52 20.46
CA LEU A 129 10.97 -17.99 20.39
C LEU A 129 11.04 -16.54 19.89
N SER A 130 10.34 -16.24 18.82
CA SER A 130 10.30 -14.94 18.18
C SER A 130 8.90 -14.36 18.21
N PHE A 131 8.82 -13.05 18.37
CA PHE A 131 7.60 -12.26 18.31
C PHE A 131 7.68 -11.29 17.15
N HIS A 132 6.62 -11.20 16.41
CA HIS A 132 6.43 -10.22 15.36
C HIS A 132 5.22 -9.36 15.66
N LEU A 133 5.35 -8.04 15.49
CA LEU A 133 4.24 -7.10 15.55
C LEU A 133 4.37 -6.16 14.36
N SER A 134 3.31 -6.00 13.60
CA SER A 134 3.29 -5.05 12.49
C SER A 134 2.05 -4.16 12.52
N GLY A 135 2.22 -2.95 12.00
CA GLY A 135 1.16 -1.97 11.81
C GLY A 135 1.27 -1.30 10.46
N ASN A 136 0.15 -1.17 9.77
CA ASN A 136 0.06 -0.54 8.46
C ASN A 136 -1.01 0.54 8.47
N PHE A 137 -0.68 1.72 8.00
CA PHE A 137 -1.59 2.83 7.79
C PHE A 137 -1.69 3.20 6.33
N LYS A 138 -2.90 3.45 5.90
CA LYS A 138 -3.23 4.01 4.59
C LYS A 138 -4.19 5.16 4.78
N ASP A 139 -3.84 6.34 4.26
CA ASP A 139 -4.75 7.49 4.21
C ASP A 139 -5.95 7.21 3.29
N LYS A 140 -7.00 8.03 3.37
CA LYS A 140 -8.17 7.93 2.52
C LYS A 140 -7.81 7.89 1.03
N VAL A 141 -8.56 7.09 0.28
CA VAL A 141 -8.36 6.89 -1.15
C VAL A 141 -9.61 7.32 -1.92
N PHE A 142 -9.48 8.31 -2.78
CA PHE A 142 -10.58 8.75 -3.62
C PHE A 142 -10.90 7.74 -4.72
N ARG A 143 -12.19 7.46 -4.90
CA ARG A 143 -12.70 6.50 -5.90
C ARG A 143 -13.14 7.17 -7.18
N ASN A 144 -13.59 8.41 -7.13
CA ASN A 144 -14.08 9.17 -8.26
C ASN A 144 -13.26 10.45 -8.49
N ILE A 145 -13.34 10.95 -9.71
CA ILE A 145 -12.51 12.07 -10.16
C ILE A 145 -12.88 13.42 -9.50
N ASP A 146 -14.08 13.58 -9.01
CA ASP A 146 -14.53 14.76 -8.28
C ASP A 146 -14.16 14.74 -6.78
N ASN A 147 -13.47 13.67 -6.35
CA ASN A 147 -13.00 13.46 -4.99
C ASN A 147 -14.10 13.49 -3.90
N ARG A 148 -15.35 13.18 -4.27
CA ARG A 148 -16.49 13.12 -3.34
C ARG A 148 -16.65 11.75 -2.70
N LEU A 149 -16.36 10.70 -3.46
CA LEU A 149 -16.41 9.32 -2.97
C LEU A 149 -15.01 8.83 -2.61
N TYR A 150 -14.85 8.31 -1.41
CA TYR A 150 -13.56 7.82 -0.93
C TYR A 150 -13.71 6.64 0.03
N ASP A 151 -12.68 5.82 0.09
CA ASP A 151 -12.46 4.89 1.17
C ASP A 151 -11.82 5.63 2.33
N PRO A 152 -12.27 5.43 3.57
CA PRO A 152 -11.69 6.07 4.74
C PRO A 152 -10.24 5.62 4.98
N ALA A 153 -9.52 6.39 5.76
CA ALA A 153 -8.20 5.99 6.24
C ALA A 153 -8.29 4.71 7.08
N LEU A 154 -7.29 3.86 6.97
CA LEU A 154 -7.28 2.54 7.58
C LEU A 154 -5.97 2.28 8.31
N TRP A 155 -6.07 1.80 9.55
CA TRP A 155 -5.00 1.18 10.31
C TRP A 155 -5.28 -0.30 10.48
N LEU A 156 -4.30 -1.14 10.16
CA LEU A 156 -4.33 -2.58 10.43
C LEU A 156 -3.10 -2.95 11.27
N MET A 157 -3.29 -3.87 12.18
CA MET A 157 -2.19 -4.44 12.96
C MET A 157 -2.29 -5.97 12.94
N ASP A 158 -1.14 -6.60 12.85
CA ASP A 158 -0.98 -8.04 12.85
C ASP A 158 0.07 -8.42 13.90
N ALA A 159 -0.05 -9.61 14.47
CA ALA A 159 0.88 -10.16 15.43
C ALA A 159 1.22 -11.61 15.10
N GLY A 160 2.44 -12.02 15.38
CA GLY A 160 2.89 -13.39 15.16
C GLY A 160 3.83 -13.88 16.26
N ILE A 161 3.77 -15.18 16.50
CA ILE A 161 4.69 -15.90 17.38
C ILE A 161 5.26 -17.06 16.58
N PHE A 162 6.58 -17.20 16.64
CA PHE A 162 7.34 -18.22 15.91
C PHE A 162 8.26 -18.95 16.88
N TYR A 163 8.29 -20.26 16.81
CA TYR A 163 9.21 -21.05 17.62
C TYR A 163 9.98 -22.04 16.76
N THR A 164 11.31 -21.84 16.69
CA THR A 164 12.19 -22.69 15.88
C THR A 164 12.90 -23.72 16.75
N ILE A 165 12.60 -25.00 16.50
CA ILE A 165 13.13 -26.15 17.22
C ILE A 165 14.31 -26.72 16.44
N LYS A 166 15.47 -26.84 17.10
CA LYS A 166 16.70 -27.44 16.57
C LYS A 166 17.10 -26.93 15.16
N ASN A 167 16.72 -25.69 14.81
CA ASN A 167 16.95 -25.03 13.52
C ASN A 167 16.28 -25.72 12.31
N HIS A 168 15.41 -26.68 12.49
CA HIS A 168 14.76 -27.43 11.42
C HIS A 168 13.24 -27.26 11.39
N VAL A 169 12.59 -27.20 12.54
CA VAL A 169 11.12 -27.10 12.62
C VAL A 169 10.74 -25.73 13.13
N THR A 170 9.94 -24.99 12.38
CA THR A 170 9.35 -23.73 12.83
C THR A 170 7.84 -23.90 12.98
N LEU A 171 7.35 -23.66 14.19
CA LEU A 171 5.94 -23.50 14.50
C LEU A 171 5.61 -22.02 14.44
N ALA A 172 4.52 -21.66 13.76
CA ALA A 172 4.07 -20.27 13.67
C ALA A 172 2.58 -20.17 14.00
N LEU A 173 2.25 -19.12 14.74
CA LEU A 173 0.88 -18.69 14.99
C LEU A 173 0.80 -17.19 14.66
N ASN A 174 -0.07 -16.82 13.72
CA ASN A 174 -0.31 -15.45 13.31
C ASN A 174 -1.75 -15.05 13.60
N ILE A 175 -1.92 -13.80 14.00
CA ILE A 175 -3.21 -13.12 14.16
C ILE A 175 -3.19 -11.94 13.19
N ASN A 176 -4.01 -11.99 12.16
CA ASN A 176 -4.17 -10.88 11.21
C ASN A 176 -5.40 -10.06 11.57
N ASN A 177 -5.33 -8.76 11.33
CA ASN A 177 -6.36 -7.80 11.69
C ASN A 177 -6.68 -7.84 13.20
N LEU A 178 -5.66 -7.61 14.03
CA LEU A 178 -5.69 -7.78 15.48
C LEU A 178 -6.87 -7.07 16.17
N PHE A 179 -7.29 -5.92 15.65
CA PHE A 179 -8.40 -5.11 16.18
C PHE A 179 -9.75 -5.38 15.50
N ASP A 180 -9.83 -6.41 14.66
CA ASP A 180 -11.07 -6.84 13.99
C ASP A 180 -11.76 -5.71 13.22
N LYS A 181 -10.98 -4.92 12.50
CA LYS A 181 -11.52 -3.81 11.71
C LYS A 181 -12.26 -4.32 10.50
N GLU A 182 -13.46 -3.82 10.29
CA GLU A 182 -14.22 -4.01 9.06
C GLU A 182 -13.78 -2.99 8.01
N TYR A 183 -13.40 -3.47 6.84
CA TYR A 183 -13.01 -2.64 5.71
C TYR A 183 -13.19 -3.36 4.37
N PHE A 184 -13.13 -2.61 3.28
CA PHE A 184 -13.16 -3.17 1.95
C PHE A 184 -11.74 -3.21 1.35
N GLU A 185 -11.31 -4.39 0.90
CA GLU A 185 -10.06 -4.53 0.12
C GLU A 185 -10.22 -3.89 -1.26
N ARG A 186 -11.41 -4.07 -1.85
CA ARG A 186 -11.83 -3.47 -3.11
C ARG A 186 -13.25 -2.93 -2.94
N THR A 187 -13.70 -2.19 -3.94
CA THR A 187 -14.99 -1.49 -3.94
C THR A 187 -16.18 -2.30 -3.40
N THR A 188 -16.17 -3.61 -3.61
CA THR A 188 -17.30 -4.50 -3.29
C THR A 188 -16.89 -5.76 -2.52
N ILE A 189 -15.61 -5.91 -2.21
CA ILE A 189 -15.10 -7.10 -1.52
C ILE A 189 -14.70 -6.71 -0.11
N MET A 190 -15.46 -7.18 0.88
CA MET A 190 -15.10 -7.05 2.28
C MET A 190 -13.82 -7.84 2.57
N ALA A 191 -12.95 -7.25 3.34
CA ALA A 191 -11.76 -7.91 3.85
C ALA A 191 -12.14 -9.00 4.87
N LYS A 192 -11.21 -9.92 5.07
CA LYS A 192 -11.37 -10.91 6.13
C LYS A 192 -11.39 -10.21 7.49
N PRO A 193 -12.29 -10.61 8.40
CA PRO A 193 -12.23 -10.18 9.79
C PRO A 193 -10.94 -10.66 10.44
N ARG A 194 -10.75 -10.37 11.72
CA ARG A 194 -9.63 -10.96 12.48
C ARG A 194 -9.59 -12.46 12.25
N ASN A 195 -8.42 -12.93 11.85
CA ASN A 195 -8.24 -14.34 11.54
C ASN A 195 -6.93 -14.87 12.12
N TYR A 196 -6.90 -16.16 12.36
CA TYR A 196 -5.79 -16.88 12.97
C TYR A 196 -5.24 -17.87 11.96
N GLN A 197 -3.92 -17.96 11.87
CA GLN A 197 -3.24 -18.89 11.00
C GLN A 197 -2.15 -19.61 11.78
N ALA A 198 -2.20 -20.93 11.80
CA ALA A 198 -1.14 -21.76 12.34
C ALA A 198 -0.44 -22.50 11.21
N SER A 199 0.88 -22.61 11.29
CA SER A 199 1.67 -23.37 10.33
C SER A 199 2.85 -24.08 10.99
N VAL A 200 3.28 -25.15 10.35
CA VAL A 200 4.49 -25.90 10.68
C VAL A 200 5.33 -26.01 9.42
N SER A 201 6.57 -25.60 9.49
CA SER A 201 7.53 -25.73 8.39
C SER A 201 8.76 -26.53 8.82
N TYR A 202 9.31 -27.31 7.89
CA TYR A 202 10.54 -28.06 8.07
C TYR A 202 11.57 -27.64 7.03
N THR A 203 12.79 -27.38 7.50
CA THR A 203 13.94 -27.05 6.64
C THR A 203 14.96 -28.18 6.71
N PHE A 204 15.31 -28.73 5.55
CA PHE A 204 16.26 -29.81 5.38
C PHE A 204 17.72 -29.33 5.56
#